data_2f225c240474f006b2057ece9ec7c583
#
_entry.id   2f225c240474f006b2057ece9ec7c583
#
_cell.length_a   1.000
_cell.length_b   1.000
_cell.length_c   1.000
_cell.angle_alpha   90.00
_cell.angle_beta   90.00
_cell.angle_gamma   90.00
#
_symmetry.space_group_name_H-M   'P 1'
#
loop_
_entity.id
_entity.type
_entity.pdbx_description
1 polymer ?
#
loop_
_entity_poly.entity_id
_entity_poly.type
_entity_poly.pdbx_seq_one_letter_code
_entity_poly.pdbx_strand_id
1 'polypeptide(L)'
;RLADEGLIETLARNEWARNRISIELLESIFLDDSDPVYDKHIGKLRELGVDIAIDDFGTGHASIIGLLKLNPYRLKIDRQLIAPIADSPSQRGLIKSIIDIGKSQKIQVCAEGVETREHLEVLRDFGCECLQGFYFDRPMAAHDLVDYIAKEKWRSNS
;
A
#
# COMPACT_ATOMS: atom_id res chain seq x y z
N ARG A 1 13.12 -4.63 -11.46
CA ARG A 1 12.96 -3.77 -12.65
C ARG A 1 11.67 -4.15 -13.36
N LEU A 2 10.72 -3.24 -13.46
CA LEU A 2 9.45 -3.43 -14.22
C LEU A 2 9.65 -3.69 -15.72
N ALA A 3 10.88 -3.52 -16.21
CA ALA A 3 11.28 -3.79 -17.59
C ALA A 3 11.51 -5.27 -17.91
N ASP A 4 11.21 -6.19 -16.97
CA ASP A 4 11.39 -7.62 -17.20
C ASP A 4 10.13 -8.18 -17.90
N GLU A 5 10.24 -8.38 -19.21
CA GLU A 5 9.17 -9.03 -19.98
C GLU A 5 8.85 -10.44 -19.46
N GLY A 6 9.81 -11.10 -18.80
CA GLY A 6 9.62 -12.43 -18.19
C GLY A 6 8.56 -12.45 -17.09
N LEU A 7 8.44 -11.38 -16.29
CA LEU A 7 7.38 -11.27 -15.27
C LEU A 7 6.00 -11.24 -15.93
N ILE A 8 5.84 -10.39 -16.94
CA ILE A 8 4.55 -10.23 -17.66
C ILE A 8 4.17 -11.54 -18.36
N GLU A 9 5.13 -12.21 -19.01
CA GLU A 9 4.88 -13.51 -19.63
C GLU A 9 4.48 -14.58 -18.61
N THR A 10 5.15 -14.61 -17.45
CA THR A 10 4.85 -15.55 -16.38
C THR A 10 3.43 -15.34 -15.85
N LEU A 11 3.04 -14.09 -15.61
CA LEU A 11 1.69 -13.75 -15.17
C LEU A 11 0.63 -14.05 -16.24
N ALA A 12 0.96 -13.79 -17.52
CA ALA A 12 0.06 -14.12 -18.64
C ALA A 12 -0.24 -15.62 -18.75
N ARG A 13 0.75 -16.47 -18.49
CA ARG A 13 0.61 -17.94 -18.52
C ARG A 13 -0.12 -18.52 -17.30
N ASN A 14 -0.19 -17.78 -16.19
CA ASN A 14 -0.74 -18.25 -14.93
C ASN A 14 -2.06 -17.56 -14.59
N GLU A 15 -3.16 -18.01 -15.19
CA GLU A 15 -4.49 -17.41 -14.96
C GLU A 15 -4.92 -17.37 -13.49
N TRP A 16 -4.49 -18.34 -12.69
CA TRP A 16 -4.79 -18.38 -11.25
C TRP A 16 -4.17 -17.20 -10.47
N ALA A 17 -3.11 -16.59 -11.00
CA ALA A 17 -2.46 -15.46 -10.38
C ALA A 17 -3.21 -14.13 -10.61
N ARG A 18 -4.01 -14.07 -11.66
CA ARG A 18 -4.80 -12.89 -12.02
C ARG A 18 -5.78 -12.54 -10.90
N ASN A 19 -5.91 -11.26 -10.59
CA ASN A 19 -6.75 -10.75 -9.49
C ASN A 19 -6.36 -11.27 -8.08
N ARG A 20 -5.18 -11.88 -7.92
CA ARG A 20 -4.67 -12.39 -6.63
C ARG A 20 -3.28 -11.90 -6.29
N ILE A 21 -2.65 -11.19 -7.22
CA ILE A 21 -1.31 -10.62 -7.06
C ILE A 21 -1.43 -9.11 -7.11
N SER A 22 -0.76 -8.46 -6.19
CA SER A 22 -0.49 -7.02 -6.20
C SER A 22 1.01 -6.81 -6.38
N ILE A 23 1.37 -5.84 -7.20
CA ILE A 23 2.77 -5.40 -7.36
C ILE A 23 2.93 -4.08 -6.65
N GLU A 24 3.89 -4.02 -5.74
CA GLU A 24 4.24 -2.83 -5.01
C GLU A 24 5.36 -2.08 -5.75
N LEU A 25 5.14 -0.81 -6.00
CA LEU A 25 6.08 0.10 -6.65
C LEU A 25 6.54 1.12 -5.62
N LEU A 26 7.85 1.29 -5.50
CA LEU A 26 8.40 2.32 -4.63
C LEU A 26 7.99 3.71 -5.12
N GLU A 27 7.78 4.64 -4.20
CA GLU A 27 7.47 6.04 -4.49
C GLU A 27 8.45 6.68 -5.49
N SER A 28 9.73 6.31 -5.43
CA SER A 28 10.78 6.81 -6.33
C SER A 28 10.51 6.61 -7.82
N ILE A 29 9.52 5.77 -8.16
CA ILE A 29 9.11 5.56 -9.55
C ILE A 29 8.55 6.83 -10.21
N PHE A 30 8.02 7.77 -9.41
CA PHE A 30 7.53 9.05 -9.90
C PHE A 30 8.62 10.03 -10.32
N LEU A 31 9.91 9.72 -10.05
CA LEU A 31 11.05 10.53 -10.47
C LEU A 31 11.32 10.44 -11.97
N ASP A 32 10.88 9.35 -12.61
CA ASP A 32 11.19 9.05 -14.02
C ASP A 32 9.90 9.12 -14.86
N ASP A 33 9.24 10.29 -14.80
CA ASP A 33 7.92 10.58 -15.40
C ASP A 33 7.90 10.50 -16.95
N SER A 34 9.00 10.09 -17.58
CA SER A 34 9.20 10.15 -19.03
C SER A 34 9.53 8.83 -19.74
N ASP A 35 9.52 7.68 -19.03
CA ASP A 35 9.82 6.40 -19.67
C ASP A 35 8.56 5.75 -20.28
N PRO A 36 8.38 5.82 -21.63
CA PRO A 36 7.24 5.19 -22.31
C PRO A 36 7.15 3.66 -22.09
N VAL A 37 8.28 3.03 -21.72
CA VAL A 37 8.36 1.60 -21.44
C VAL A 37 7.61 1.30 -20.14
N TYR A 38 7.70 2.21 -19.17
CA TYR A 38 6.99 2.10 -17.91
C TYR A 38 5.48 2.09 -18.09
N ASP A 39 4.92 3.08 -18.78
CA ASP A 39 3.48 3.18 -19.02
C ASP A 39 2.93 1.95 -19.73
N LYS A 40 3.69 1.43 -20.71
CA LYS A 40 3.34 0.21 -21.44
C LYS A 40 3.29 -1.02 -20.52
N HIS A 41 4.24 -1.17 -19.60
CA HIS A 41 4.27 -2.31 -18.67
C HIS A 41 3.17 -2.23 -17.65
N ILE A 42 2.89 -1.05 -17.08
CA ILE A 42 1.76 -0.81 -16.19
C ILE A 42 0.44 -1.15 -16.88
N GLY A 43 0.26 -0.71 -18.14
CA GLY A 43 -0.92 -1.06 -18.93
C GLY A 43 -1.10 -2.57 -19.07
N LYS A 44 -0.05 -3.30 -19.45
CA LYS A 44 -0.08 -4.77 -19.58
C LYS A 44 -0.41 -5.48 -18.25
N LEU A 45 0.15 -5.03 -17.13
CA LEU A 45 -0.15 -5.61 -15.81
C LEU A 45 -1.62 -5.43 -15.45
N ARG A 46 -2.19 -4.28 -15.74
CA ARG A 46 -3.62 -4.02 -15.53
C ARG A 46 -4.52 -4.88 -16.43
N GLU A 47 -4.16 -5.04 -17.69
CA GLU A 47 -4.88 -5.93 -18.62
C GLU A 47 -4.88 -7.38 -18.12
N LEU A 48 -3.83 -7.79 -17.40
CA LEU A 48 -3.74 -9.10 -16.75
C LEU A 48 -4.49 -9.17 -15.40
N GLY A 49 -5.13 -8.10 -14.95
CA GLY A 49 -5.84 -8.06 -13.67
C GLY A 49 -4.91 -8.04 -12.46
N VAL A 50 -3.70 -7.50 -12.61
CA VAL A 50 -2.74 -7.33 -11.52
C VAL A 50 -2.98 -5.97 -10.88
N ASP A 51 -3.17 -5.97 -9.56
CA ASP A 51 -3.29 -4.75 -8.78
C ASP A 51 -1.94 -4.06 -8.60
N ILE A 52 -1.94 -2.73 -8.62
CA ILE A 52 -0.73 -1.93 -8.43
C ILE A 52 -0.87 -1.12 -7.16
N ALA A 53 0.07 -1.26 -6.26
CA ALA A 53 0.19 -0.48 -5.05
C ALA A 53 1.43 0.42 -5.11
N ILE A 54 1.38 1.57 -4.45
CA ILE A 54 2.55 2.40 -4.18
C ILE A 54 3.02 2.12 -2.77
N ASP A 55 4.30 1.83 -2.64
CA ASP A 55 4.97 1.56 -1.37
C ASP A 55 5.82 2.74 -0.91
N ASP A 56 6.06 2.81 0.40
CA ASP A 56 6.89 3.83 1.07
C ASP A 56 6.47 5.29 0.76
N PHE A 57 5.14 5.53 0.57
CA PHE A 57 4.66 6.87 0.22
C PHE A 57 4.92 7.88 1.34
N GLY A 58 5.53 9.00 0.96
CA GLY A 58 5.86 10.11 1.85
C GLY A 58 7.33 10.17 2.25
N THR A 59 8.18 9.32 1.66
CA THR A 59 9.64 9.35 1.92
C THR A 59 10.38 10.44 1.12
N GLY A 60 9.68 11.23 0.30
CA GLY A 60 10.22 12.47 -0.23
C GLY A 60 10.20 12.64 -1.75
N HIS A 61 9.61 11.72 -2.50
CA HIS A 61 9.60 11.77 -3.96
C HIS A 61 8.18 11.84 -4.55
N ALA A 62 7.16 11.92 -3.69
CA ALA A 62 5.77 11.85 -4.09
C ALA A 62 5.37 13.03 -4.99
N SER A 63 4.97 12.70 -6.20
CA SER A 63 4.19 13.59 -7.03
C SER A 63 2.71 13.20 -6.94
N ILE A 64 1.88 14.09 -6.40
CA ILE A 64 0.42 13.88 -6.41
C ILE A 64 -0.08 13.71 -7.85
N ILE A 65 0.51 14.42 -8.82
CA ILE A 65 0.18 14.29 -10.24
C ILE A 65 0.54 12.90 -10.74
N GLY A 66 1.71 12.38 -10.38
CA GLY A 66 2.12 11.01 -10.71
C GLY A 66 1.18 9.97 -10.10
N LEU A 67 0.79 10.15 -8.83
CA LEU A 67 -0.19 9.29 -8.15
C LEU A 67 -1.53 9.27 -8.91
N LEU A 68 -2.04 10.43 -9.32
CA LEU A 68 -3.30 10.53 -10.04
C LEU A 68 -3.22 9.88 -11.43
N LYS A 69 -2.12 10.05 -12.15
CA LYS A 69 -1.89 9.39 -13.45
C LYS A 69 -1.81 7.87 -13.30
N LEU A 70 -1.04 7.40 -12.32
CA LEU A 70 -0.89 5.99 -12.08
C LEU A 70 -2.19 5.37 -11.59
N ASN A 71 -3.03 6.09 -10.83
CA ASN A 71 -4.28 5.60 -10.26
C ASN A 71 -4.13 4.18 -9.68
N PRO A 72 -3.31 3.99 -8.64
CA PRO A 72 -3.04 2.68 -8.08
C PRO A 72 -4.27 2.15 -7.34
N TYR A 73 -4.35 0.83 -7.17
CA TYR A 73 -5.35 0.21 -6.30
C TYR A 73 -5.13 0.61 -4.83
N ARG A 74 -3.87 0.67 -4.38
CA ARG A 74 -3.51 0.96 -2.99
C ARG A 74 -2.34 1.93 -2.89
N LEU A 75 -2.38 2.75 -1.84
CA LEU A 75 -1.32 3.64 -1.40
C LEU A 75 -0.91 3.25 0.02
N LYS A 76 0.35 2.86 0.24
CA LYS A 76 0.89 2.47 1.54
C LYS A 76 1.68 3.64 2.11
N ILE A 77 1.22 4.20 3.23
CA ILE A 77 1.90 5.31 3.93
C ILE A 77 3.02 4.72 4.77
N ASP A 78 4.25 5.19 4.53
CA ASP A 78 5.43 4.72 5.24
C ASP A 78 5.34 4.96 6.75
N ARG A 79 5.91 4.03 7.51
CA ARG A 79 5.96 4.07 8.98
C ARG A 79 6.59 5.33 9.55
N GLN A 80 7.53 5.96 8.84
CA GLN A 80 8.17 7.20 9.31
C GLN A 80 7.17 8.36 9.42
N LEU A 81 6.14 8.36 8.58
CA LEU A 81 5.03 9.30 8.66
C LEU A 81 4.02 8.92 9.76
N ILE A 82 3.86 7.63 10.04
CA ILE A 82 2.90 7.14 11.05
C ILE A 82 3.47 7.25 12.46
N ALA A 83 4.76 6.96 12.66
CA ALA A 83 5.36 6.93 13.99
C ALA A 83 5.11 8.20 14.85
N PRO A 84 5.18 9.45 14.32
CA PRO A 84 4.94 10.64 15.13
C PRO A 84 3.46 11.04 15.25
N ILE A 85 2.51 10.28 14.71
CA ILE A 85 1.10 10.70 14.60
C ILE A 85 0.42 10.89 15.96
N ALA A 86 0.88 10.18 16.99
CA ALA A 86 0.33 10.29 18.33
C ALA A 86 0.59 11.68 18.95
N ASP A 87 1.77 12.26 18.70
CA ASP A 87 2.27 13.44 19.40
C ASP A 87 2.33 14.70 18.54
N SER A 88 2.21 14.58 17.21
CA SER A 88 2.38 15.68 16.27
C SER A 88 1.08 16.11 15.58
N PRO A 89 0.47 17.26 15.94
CA PRO A 89 -0.71 17.77 15.25
C PRO A 89 -0.48 18.05 13.76
N SER A 90 0.73 18.51 13.38
CA SER A 90 1.06 18.75 11.98
C SER A 90 1.10 17.46 11.18
N GLN A 91 1.65 16.39 11.79
CA GLN A 91 1.68 15.07 11.16
C GLN A 91 0.28 14.49 11.00
N ARG A 92 -0.58 14.67 12.02
CA ARG A 92 -2.01 14.29 11.91
C ARG A 92 -2.68 14.96 10.72
N GLY A 93 -2.46 16.27 10.53
CA GLY A 93 -3.01 17.01 9.40
C GLY A 93 -2.52 16.49 8.05
N LEU A 94 -1.23 16.15 7.94
CA LEU A 94 -0.66 15.56 6.73
C LEU A 94 -1.30 14.19 6.42
N ILE A 95 -1.30 13.27 7.38
CA ILE A 95 -1.86 11.93 7.21
C ILE A 95 -3.35 11.98 6.87
N LYS A 96 -4.10 12.84 7.57
CA LYS A 96 -5.52 13.06 7.25
C LYS A 96 -5.72 13.50 5.80
N SER A 97 -4.89 14.42 5.31
CA SER A 97 -4.95 14.91 3.92
C SER A 97 -4.67 13.79 2.91
N ILE A 98 -3.68 12.93 3.18
CA ILE A 98 -3.36 11.78 2.32
C ILE A 98 -4.55 10.80 2.28
N ILE A 99 -5.15 10.50 3.43
CA ILE A 99 -6.33 9.62 3.51
C ILE A 99 -7.51 10.22 2.74
N ASP A 100 -7.76 11.51 2.86
CA ASP A 100 -8.86 12.18 2.15
C ASP A 100 -8.64 12.21 0.64
N ILE A 101 -7.39 12.39 0.17
CA ILE A 101 -7.03 12.26 -1.24
C ILE A 101 -7.33 10.83 -1.71
N GLY A 102 -6.88 9.81 -0.98
CA GLY A 102 -7.16 8.42 -1.31
C GLY A 102 -8.66 8.16 -1.47
N LYS A 103 -9.47 8.58 -0.49
CA LYS A 103 -10.93 8.45 -0.55
C LYS A 103 -11.54 9.14 -1.76
N SER A 104 -11.11 10.37 -2.06
CA SER A 104 -11.64 11.15 -3.20
C SER A 104 -11.32 10.49 -4.54
N GLN A 105 -10.19 9.80 -4.63
CA GLN A 105 -9.71 9.13 -5.84
C GLN A 105 -10.07 7.63 -5.88
N LYS A 106 -10.75 7.11 -4.86
CA LYS A 106 -11.07 5.68 -4.70
C LYS A 106 -9.82 4.78 -4.64
N ILE A 107 -8.74 5.32 -4.10
CA ILE A 107 -7.49 4.60 -3.83
C ILE A 107 -7.56 4.11 -2.37
N GLN A 108 -7.37 2.83 -2.14
CA GLN A 108 -7.30 2.30 -0.78
C GLN A 108 -6.01 2.80 -0.09
N VAL A 109 -6.15 3.47 1.04
CA VAL A 109 -4.97 3.90 1.82
C VAL A 109 -4.69 2.89 2.92
N CYS A 110 -3.45 2.42 2.98
CA CYS A 110 -2.92 1.54 4.02
C CYS A 110 -1.88 2.29 4.85
N ALA A 111 -2.06 2.36 6.16
CA ALA A 111 -1.06 2.91 7.06
C ALA A 111 -0.17 1.79 7.59
N GLU A 112 1.15 1.94 7.42
CA GLU A 112 2.14 0.98 7.87
C GLU A 112 2.80 1.39 9.19
N GLY A 113 3.37 0.43 9.90
CA GLY A 113 4.05 0.71 11.17
C GLY A 113 3.11 1.14 12.29
N VAL A 114 1.88 0.63 12.32
CA VAL A 114 0.98 0.80 13.47
C VAL A 114 1.51 -0.03 14.61
N GLU A 115 2.07 0.62 15.65
CA GLU A 115 2.74 -0.05 16.76
C GLU A 115 2.03 0.17 18.10
N THR A 116 1.19 1.21 18.21
CA THR A 116 0.51 1.56 19.46
C THR A 116 -1.00 1.68 19.28
N ARG A 117 -1.70 1.64 20.39
CA ARG A 117 -3.15 1.86 20.42
C ARG A 117 -3.51 3.28 19.98
N GLU A 118 -2.69 4.25 20.34
CA GLU A 118 -2.88 5.65 19.96
C GLU A 118 -2.78 5.82 18.44
N HIS A 119 -1.83 5.12 17.76
CA HIS A 119 -1.78 5.09 16.30
C HIS A 119 -3.09 4.56 15.72
N LEU A 120 -3.56 3.42 16.25
CA LEU A 120 -4.82 2.80 15.80
C LEU A 120 -5.99 3.78 15.92
N GLU A 121 -6.18 4.38 17.10
CA GLU A 121 -7.31 5.27 17.38
C GLU A 121 -7.31 6.47 16.44
N VAL A 122 -6.18 7.16 16.27
CA VAL A 122 -6.06 8.32 15.37
C VAL A 122 -6.34 7.94 13.92
N LEU A 123 -5.81 6.81 13.44
CA LEU A 123 -6.00 6.37 12.06
C LEU A 123 -7.44 5.94 11.78
N ARG A 124 -8.09 5.30 12.75
CA ARG A 124 -9.52 4.95 12.69
C ARG A 124 -10.41 6.21 12.64
N ASP A 125 -10.11 7.22 13.46
CA ASP A 125 -10.84 8.49 13.45
C ASP A 125 -10.70 9.22 12.10
N PHE A 126 -9.56 9.07 11.42
CA PHE A 126 -9.36 9.57 10.07
C PHE A 126 -10.07 8.72 9.01
N GLY A 127 -10.57 7.55 9.39
CA GLY A 127 -11.23 6.61 8.51
C GLY A 127 -10.25 5.94 7.54
N CYS A 128 -9.04 5.61 8.02
CA CYS A 128 -8.12 4.75 7.29
C CYS A 128 -8.65 3.31 7.32
N GLU A 129 -8.79 2.71 6.14
CA GLU A 129 -9.45 1.41 6.00
C GLU A 129 -8.48 0.23 6.11
N CYS A 130 -7.21 0.45 5.85
CA CYS A 130 -6.17 -0.58 5.90
C CYS A 130 -5.08 -0.16 6.88
N LEU A 131 -4.77 -1.04 7.83
CA LEU A 131 -3.78 -0.79 8.88
C LEU A 131 -2.86 -2.01 8.97
N GLN A 132 -1.55 -1.76 9.02
CA GLN A 132 -0.54 -2.80 9.13
C GLN A 132 0.52 -2.40 10.15
N GLY A 133 0.91 -3.34 11.03
CA GLY A 133 1.99 -3.07 12.00
C GLY A 133 2.03 -4.05 13.16
N PHE A 134 3.04 -3.89 14.00
CA PHE A 134 3.30 -4.78 15.13
C PHE A 134 2.27 -4.67 16.26
N TYR A 135 1.42 -3.67 16.21
CA TYR A 135 0.26 -3.60 17.11
C TYR A 135 -0.67 -4.80 16.91
N PHE A 136 -0.84 -5.26 15.68
CA PHE A 136 -1.69 -6.40 15.36
C PHE A 136 -0.95 -7.71 15.54
N ASP A 137 0.13 -7.89 14.81
CA ASP A 137 1.05 -9.03 14.99
C ASP A 137 2.37 -8.80 14.24
N ARG A 138 3.35 -9.66 14.51
CA ARG A 138 4.63 -9.70 13.80
C ARG A 138 4.55 -10.61 12.58
N PRO A 139 5.43 -10.44 11.58
CA PRO A 139 5.55 -11.41 10.49
C PRO A 139 5.71 -12.83 11.03
N MET A 140 4.98 -13.76 10.44
CA MET A 140 4.98 -15.16 10.85
C MET A 140 5.15 -16.10 9.65
N ALA A 141 5.58 -17.32 9.89
CA ALA A 141 5.67 -18.33 8.85
C ALA A 141 4.27 -18.78 8.37
N ALA A 142 4.16 -19.25 7.14
CA ALA A 142 2.88 -19.63 6.55
C ALA A 142 2.12 -20.70 7.38
N HIS A 143 2.83 -21.65 7.98
CA HIS A 143 2.19 -22.67 8.83
C HIS A 143 1.63 -22.08 10.13
N ASP A 144 2.29 -21.08 10.71
CA ASP A 144 1.80 -20.39 11.91
C ASP A 144 0.58 -19.53 11.59
N LEU A 145 0.54 -18.94 10.36
CA LEU A 145 -0.60 -18.15 9.89
C LEU A 145 -1.89 -18.99 9.80
N VAL A 146 -1.80 -20.24 9.36
CA VAL A 146 -2.96 -21.14 9.32
C VAL A 146 -3.53 -21.33 10.72
N ASP A 147 -2.68 -21.60 11.72
CA ASP A 147 -3.07 -21.76 13.11
C ASP A 147 -3.61 -20.44 13.72
N TYR A 148 -3.00 -19.31 13.36
CA TYR A 148 -3.41 -17.99 13.81
C TYR A 148 -4.85 -17.67 13.35
N ILE A 149 -5.15 -17.93 12.06
CA ILE A 149 -6.48 -17.73 11.49
C ILE A 149 -7.49 -18.69 12.12
N ALA A 150 -7.14 -19.98 12.24
CA ALA A 150 -8.03 -21.00 12.83
C ALA A 150 -8.41 -20.71 14.28
N LYS A 151 -7.51 -20.11 15.05
CA LYS A 151 -7.75 -19.72 16.47
C LYS A 151 -8.35 -18.33 16.62
N GLU A 152 -8.68 -17.65 15.52
CA GLU A 152 -9.25 -16.28 15.49
C GLU A 152 -8.48 -15.25 16.35
N LYS A 153 -7.17 -15.45 16.52
CA LYS A 153 -6.32 -14.58 17.35
C LYS A 153 -6.33 -13.11 16.90
N TRP A 154 -6.60 -12.87 15.63
CA TRP A 154 -6.73 -11.53 15.05
C TRP A 154 -7.91 -10.74 15.65
N ARG A 155 -8.95 -11.42 16.20
CA ARG A 155 -10.09 -10.75 16.83
C ARG A 155 -9.79 -10.15 18.19
N SER A 156 -8.74 -10.60 18.86
CA SER A 156 -8.38 -10.10 20.19
C SER A 156 -7.64 -8.76 20.15
N ASN A 157 -7.15 -8.33 18.98
CA ASN A 157 -6.37 -7.11 18.78
C ASN A 157 -7.12 -6.03 17.96
N SER A 158 -8.43 -6.20 17.76
CA SER A 158 -9.27 -5.27 17.02
C SER A 158 -10.13 -4.36 17.90
#